data_d97a6cb7f445c283536215d766341192
#
_entry.id   d97a6cb7f445c283536215d766341192
#
_cell.length_a   1.000
_cell.length_b   1.000
_cell.length_c   1.000
_cell.angle_alpha   90.00
_cell.angle_beta   90.00
_cell.angle_gamma   90.00
#
_symmetry.space_group_name_H-M   'P 1'
#
loop_
_entity.id
_entity.type
_entity.pdbx_description
1 polymer ?
#
loop_
_entity_poly.entity_id
_entity_poly.type
_entity_poly.pdbx_seq_one_letter_code
_entity_poly.pdbx_strand_id
1 'polypeptide(L)'
;MQTLEQLDEDDSGTVFRDVIMLALAGFVAAVVLLLPHINPPGEALDETTQPPGNVIVELRWPDEIDADVDLWVEAPGDVPVGYSNKGGATFNLLRDDLGKRADATGLNYEVSYSRGIPAGEYTVNVHLYRNASNVFPIEVTVVASVKRSPKESARQLLASKVELVREGEEVTVYRFRLSEDGSLVPGSVHSLQRNLRAWRSS
;
A
#
# COMPACT_ATOMS: atom_id res chain seq x y z
N MET A 1 -74.11 -23.95 -17.51
CA MET A 1 -72.85 -24.65 -17.85
C MET A 1 -71.65 -23.72 -18.02
N GLN A 2 -71.74 -22.49 -17.53
CA GLN A 2 -70.69 -21.43 -17.63
C GLN A 2 -69.94 -21.19 -16.31
N THR A 3 -70.27 -21.82 -15.21
CA THR A 3 -69.66 -21.54 -13.89
C THR A 3 -68.45 -22.42 -13.53
N LEU A 4 -68.25 -23.54 -14.20
CA LEU A 4 -67.15 -24.46 -13.90
C LEU A 4 -65.82 -24.07 -14.65
N GLU A 5 -65.96 -23.56 -15.88
CA GLU A 5 -64.77 -23.09 -16.63
C GLU A 5 -64.17 -21.83 -16.00
N GLN A 6 -64.96 -20.94 -15.41
CA GLN A 6 -64.47 -19.72 -14.77
C GLN A 6 -63.73 -20.00 -13.45
N LEU A 7 -64.03 -21.07 -12.75
CA LEU A 7 -63.33 -21.47 -11.52
C LEU A 7 -62.02 -22.13 -11.80
N ASP A 8 -61.90 -22.84 -12.93
CA ASP A 8 -60.60 -23.47 -13.34
C ASP A 8 -59.60 -22.46 -13.86
N GLU A 9 -60.02 -21.35 -14.52
CA GLU A 9 -59.10 -20.27 -14.94
C GLU A 9 -58.53 -19.43 -13.76
N ASP A 10 -59.35 -19.17 -12.75
CA ASP A 10 -58.94 -18.43 -11.56
C ASP A 10 -57.97 -19.27 -10.70
N ASP A 11 -58.17 -20.58 -10.61
CA ASP A 11 -57.31 -21.48 -9.83
C ASP A 11 -55.94 -21.68 -10.47
N SER A 12 -55.89 -21.79 -11.81
CA SER A 12 -54.63 -21.91 -12.55
C SER A 12 -53.79 -20.63 -12.48
N GLY A 13 -54.43 -19.45 -12.51
CA GLY A 13 -53.80 -18.15 -12.35
C GLY A 13 -53.20 -17.94 -10.94
N THR A 14 -53.90 -18.49 -9.93
CA THR A 14 -53.44 -18.41 -8.53
C THR A 14 -52.25 -19.33 -8.30
N VAL A 15 -52.29 -20.58 -8.78
CA VAL A 15 -51.18 -21.53 -8.68
C VAL A 15 -49.96 -21.04 -9.42
N PHE A 16 -50.10 -20.45 -10.61
CA PHE A 16 -48.98 -19.89 -11.38
C PHE A 16 -48.33 -18.72 -10.63
N ARG A 17 -49.11 -17.86 -10.01
CA ARG A 17 -48.61 -16.72 -9.22
C ARG A 17 -47.86 -17.19 -7.98
N ASP A 18 -48.39 -18.21 -7.29
CA ASP A 18 -47.75 -18.78 -6.11
C ASP A 18 -46.41 -19.44 -6.45
N VAL A 19 -46.32 -20.16 -7.58
CA VAL A 19 -45.06 -20.74 -8.05
C VAL A 19 -44.02 -19.67 -8.37
N ILE A 20 -44.43 -18.58 -9.05
CA ILE A 20 -43.49 -17.47 -9.35
C ILE A 20 -43.02 -16.80 -8.05
N MET A 21 -43.93 -16.54 -7.11
CA MET A 21 -43.58 -15.93 -5.83
C MET A 21 -42.63 -16.82 -4.99
N LEU A 22 -42.89 -18.14 -5.02
CA LEU A 22 -42.02 -19.10 -4.33
C LEU A 22 -40.62 -19.16 -4.98
N ALA A 23 -40.55 -19.17 -6.30
CA ALA A 23 -39.29 -19.13 -7.05
C ALA A 23 -38.53 -17.83 -6.78
N LEU A 24 -39.20 -16.67 -6.77
CA LEU A 24 -38.64 -15.38 -6.46
C LEU A 24 -38.10 -15.33 -5.01
N ALA A 25 -38.91 -15.82 -4.05
CA ALA A 25 -38.50 -15.90 -2.66
C ALA A 25 -37.28 -16.81 -2.48
N GLY A 26 -37.21 -17.94 -3.17
CA GLY A 26 -36.08 -18.85 -3.20
C GLY A 26 -34.81 -18.18 -3.80
N PHE A 27 -34.98 -17.43 -4.88
CA PHE A 27 -33.89 -16.67 -5.49
C PHE A 27 -33.35 -15.58 -4.56
N VAL A 28 -34.24 -14.79 -3.93
CA VAL A 28 -33.85 -13.77 -2.95
C VAL A 28 -33.10 -14.40 -1.77
N ALA A 29 -33.63 -15.52 -1.24
CA ALA A 29 -32.95 -16.24 -0.17
C ALA A 29 -31.55 -16.74 -0.60
N ALA A 30 -31.44 -17.27 -1.80
CA ALA A 30 -30.14 -17.70 -2.35
C ALA A 30 -29.18 -16.52 -2.49
N VAL A 31 -29.62 -15.37 -2.99
CA VAL A 31 -28.80 -14.14 -3.09
C VAL A 31 -28.32 -13.70 -1.71
N VAL A 32 -29.22 -13.64 -0.72
CA VAL A 32 -28.86 -13.24 0.67
C VAL A 32 -27.86 -14.20 1.28
N LEU A 33 -27.98 -15.51 1.04
CA LEU A 33 -27.04 -16.52 1.52
C LEU A 33 -25.68 -16.44 0.80
N LEU A 34 -25.66 -16.01 -0.47
CA LEU A 34 -24.44 -15.89 -1.25
C LEU A 34 -23.73 -14.55 -1.04
N LEU A 35 -24.41 -13.48 -0.56
CA LEU A 35 -23.81 -12.17 -0.31
C LEU A 35 -22.54 -12.23 0.53
N PRO A 36 -22.44 -13.01 1.63
CA PRO A 36 -21.21 -13.15 2.39
C PRO A 36 -20.08 -13.84 1.63
N HIS A 37 -20.38 -14.62 0.59
CA HIS A 37 -19.39 -15.32 -0.24
C HIS A 37 -18.90 -14.47 -1.42
N ILE A 38 -19.75 -13.54 -1.90
CA ILE A 38 -19.41 -12.61 -2.99
C ILE A 38 -18.65 -11.41 -2.45
N ASN A 39 -19.03 -10.96 -1.26
CA ASN A 39 -18.36 -9.90 -0.53
C ASN A 39 -18.15 -10.38 0.90
N PRO A 40 -17.18 -11.28 1.15
CA PRO A 40 -16.89 -11.69 2.50
C PRO A 40 -16.68 -10.42 3.32
N PRO A 41 -17.26 -10.30 4.54
CA PRO A 41 -16.88 -9.25 5.47
C PRO A 41 -15.38 -9.31 5.51
N GLY A 42 -14.69 -8.19 5.11
CA GLY A 42 -13.25 -8.19 4.93
C GLY A 42 -12.70 -8.89 6.14
N GLU A 43 -12.04 -10.02 5.94
CA GLU A 43 -11.35 -10.74 7.01
C GLU A 43 -10.60 -9.65 7.72
N ALA A 44 -10.83 -9.48 9.03
CA ALA A 44 -9.98 -8.65 9.86
C ALA A 44 -8.59 -9.09 9.46
N LEU A 45 -7.88 -8.24 8.70
CA LEU A 45 -6.62 -8.57 8.02
C LEU A 45 -5.83 -9.39 9.00
N ASP A 46 -5.69 -10.66 8.70
CA ASP A 46 -5.01 -11.63 9.54
C ASP A 46 -3.72 -10.95 10.01
N GLU A 47 -3.34 -11.05 11.26
CA GLU A 47 -2.15 -10.36 11.81
C GLU A 47 -0.91 -10.56 10.92
N THR A 48 -0.93 -11.59 10.09
CA THR A 48 0.07 -11.93 9.06
C THR A 48 0.06 -11.02 7.82
N THR A 49 -1.03 -10.29 7.55
CA THR A 49 -1.17 -9.43 6.35
C THR A 49 -0.90 -7.96 6.66
N GLN A 50 -0.72 -7.58 7.93
CA GLN A 50 -0.31 -6.22 8.27
C GLN A 50 1.15 -6.00 7.87
N PRO A 51 1.51 -4.85 7.26
CA PRO A 51 2.89 -4.55 6.93
C PRO A 51 3.78 -4.79 8.15
N PRO A 52 4.86 -5.57 8.01
CA PRO A 52 5.76 -5.82 9.12
C PRO A 52 6.43 -4.49 9.54
N GLY A 53 6.83 -4.40 10.80
CA GLY A 53 7.64 -3.29 11.29
C GLY A 53 6.87 -2.14 11.93
N ASN A 54 7.63 -1.20 12.43
CA ASN A 54 7.16 -0.06 13.23
C ASN A 54 7.14 1.25 12.44
N VAL A 55 8.23 1.61 11.77
CA VAL A 55 8.24 2.72 10.79
C VAL A 55 8.23 2.09 9.42
N ILE A 56 7.28 2.49 8.59
CA ILE A 56 7.08 1.96 7.24
C ILE A 56 7.23 3.13 6.29
N VAL A 57 8.10 2.98 5.30
CA VAL A 57 8.29 3.98 4.24
C VAL A 57 7.99 3.32 2.90
N GLU A 58 7.03 3.88 2.19
CA GLU A 58 6.56 3.42 0.89
C GLU A 58 6.88 4.47 -0.16
N LEU A 59 7.39 4.02 -1.29
CA LEU A 59 7.64 4.79 -2.49
C LEU A 59 6.76 4.23 -3.62
N ARG A 60 6.11 5.12 -4.39
CA ARG A 60 5.32 4.76 -5.56
C ARG A 60 5.57 5.74 -6.70
N TRP A 61 5.56 5.21 -7.93
CA TRP A 61 5.58 6.01 -9.16
C TRP A 61 4.60 5.41 -10.17
N PRO A 62 4.24 6.14 -11.26
CA PRO A 62 3.23 5.67 -12.20
C PRO A 62 3.56 4.31 -12.80
N ASP A 63 2.62 3.36 -12.75
CA ASP A 63 2.81 1.96 -13.15
C ASP A 63 3.09 1.79 -14.67
N GLU A 64 2.68 2.76 -15.47
CA GLU A 64 2.95 2.78 -16.92
C GLU A 64 4.39 3.15 -17.28
N ILE A 65 5.15 3.76 -16.37
CA ILE A 65 6.52 4.21 -16.60
C ILE A 65 7.49 3.07 -16.29
N ASP A 66 8.28 2.65 -17.29
CA ASP A 66 9.39 1.72 -17.09
C ASP A 66 10.60 2.48 -16.54
N ALA A 67 10.59 2.68 -15.23
CA ALA A 67 11.67 3.31 -14.48
C ALA A 67 11.99 2.48 -13.23
N ASP A 68 13.25 2.56 -12.85
CA ASP A 68 13.82 1.93 -11.67
C ASP A 68 14.12 3.06 -10.68
N VAL A 69 13.29 3.18 -9.64
CA VAL A 69 13.36 4.27 -8.65
C VAL A 69 13.61 3.68 -7.27
N ASP A 70 14.79 3.89 -6.74
CA ASP A 70 15.23 3.34 -5.46
C ASP A 70 14.77 4.17 -4.26
N LEU A 71 14.29 3.48 -3.24
CA LEU A 71 14.06 4.03 -1.90
C LEU A 71 15.31 3.86 -1.03
N TRP A 72 15.74 4.94 -0.41
CA TRP A 72 16.79 4.94 0.59
C TRP A 72 16.29 5.49 1.92
N VAL A 73 16.53 4.77 2.99
CA VAL A 73 16.14 5.17 4.34
C VAL A 73 17.29 5.01 5.33
N GLU A 74 17.39 5.93 6.28
CA GLU A 74 18.35 5.87 7.38
C GLU A 74 17.66 6.16 8.70
N ALA A 75 17.84 5.28 9.68
CA ALA A 75 17.39 5.50 11.06
C ALA A 75 18.47 6.18 11.90
N PRO A 76 18.11 6.77 13.07
CA PRO A 76 19.08 7.34 13.98
C PRO A 76 20.17 6.34 14.38
N GLY A 77 21.44 6.70 14.13
CA GLY A 77 22.59 5.88 14.52
C GLY A 77 22.80 4.59 13.75
N ASP A 78 22.09 4.39 12.66
CA ASP A 78 22.17 3.21 11.80
C ASP A 78 22.76 3.55 10.44
N VAL A 79 22.99 2.53 9.63
CA VAL A 79 23.48 2.66 8.26
C VAL A 79 22.33 2.87 7.28
N PRO A 80 22.53 3.57 6.17
CA PRO A 80 21.53 3.70 5.13
C PRO A 80 21.16 2.35 4.51
N VAL A 81 19.85 2.14 4.29
CA VAL A 81 19.26 0.96 3.65
C VAL A 81 18.65 1.35 2.32
N GLY A 82 18.97 0.61 1.27
CA GLY A 82 18.49 0.75 -0.10
C GLY A 82 18.96 -0.45 -0.92
N TYR A 83 18.88 -0.40 -2.25
CA TYR A 83 19.15 -1.55 -3.13
C TYR A 83 20.53 -2.21 -2.89
N SER A 84 21.59 -1.45 -2.62
CA SER A 84 22.95 -1.98 -2.42
C SER A 84 23.22 -2.43 -0.98
N ASN A 85 22.38 -2.05 -0.03
CA ASN A 85 22.43 -2.47 1.37
C ASN A 85 21.00 -2.70 1.89
N LYS A 86 20.46 -3.90 1.69
CA LYS A 86 19.05 -4.22 1.94
C LYS A 86 18.68 -4.35 3.41
N GLY A 87 19.65 -4.25 4.34
CA GLY A 87 19.39 -4.40 5.77
C GLY A 87 20.38 -3.67 6.65
N GLY A 88 19.86 -2.89 7.60
CA GLY A 88 20.59 -2.30 8.73
C GLY A 88 20.18 -2.94 10.06
N ALA A 89 20.60 -2.35 11.17
CA ALA A 89 20.14 -2.76 12.49
C ALA A 89 18.65 -2.47 12.67
N THR A 90 18.18 -1.37 12.11
CA THR A 90 16.80 -0.88 12.25
C THR A 90 15.96 -1.16 11.02
N PHE A 91 16.35 -0.68 9.85
CA PHE A 91 15.57 -0.83 8.61
C PHE A 91 15.95 -2.07 7.80
N ASN A 92 14.96 -2.55 7.02
CA ASN A 92 15.15 -3.50 5.93
C ASN A 92 14.33 -3.05 4.71
N LEU A 93 14.93 -3.15 3.52
CA LEU A 93 14.23 -3.04 2.26
C LEU A 93 13.47 -4.36 2.01
N LEU A 94 12.14 -4.29 1.99
CA LEU A 94 11.30 -5.47 1.79
C LEU A 94 11.07 -5.75 0.32
N ARG A 95 10.86 -4.70 -0.48
CA ARG A 95 10.66 -4.78 -1.91
C ARG A 95 11.58 -3.78 -2.61
N ASP A 96 12.28 -4.29 -3.60
CA ASP A 96 13.17 -3.61 -4.53
C ASP A 96 12.60 -3.82 -5.94
N ASP A 97 12.11 -2.76 -6.56
CA ASP A 97 11.37 -2.79 -7.82
C ASP A 97 12.23 -2.24 -8.96
N LEU A 98 12.49 -3.07 -9.94
CA LEU A 98 13.33 -2.73 -11.08
C LEU A 98 12.55 -2.15 -12.29
N GLY A 99 11.33 -1.64 -12.05
CA GLY A 99 10.39 -1.25 -13.09
C GLY A 99 9.83 -2.47 -13.82
N LYS A 100 9.53 -2.36 -15.10
CA LYS A 100 8.97 -3.49 -15.89
C LYS A 100 9.90 -4.69 -16.04
N ARG A 101 11.11 -4.61 -15.53
CA ARG A 101 12.11 -5.67 -15.61
C ARG A 101 11.84 -6.73 -14.53
N ALA A 102 11.43 -7.93 -14.95
CA ALA A 102 11.09 -9.04 -14.05
C ALA A 102 9.96 -8.71 -13.04
N ASP A 103 9.08 -7.77 -13.40
CA ASP A 103 7.98 -7.36 -12.57
C ASP A 103 6.84 -8.40 -12.61
N ALA A 104 6.55 -8.98 -11.45
CA ALA A 104 5.49 -9.98 -11.27
C ALA A 104 4.12 -9.36 -10.98
N THR A 105 4.05 -8.06 -10.66
CA THR A 105 2.83 -7.41 -10.15
C THR A 105 2.28 -6.33 -11.06
N GLY A 106 3.09 -5.74 -11.94
CA GLY A 106 2.73 -4.57 -12.74
C GLY A 106 2.55 -3.29 -11.92
N LEU A 107 2.99 -3.29 -10.65
CA LEU A 107 2.89 -2.17 -9.74
C LEU A 107 4.28 -1.62 -9.40
N ASN A 108 4.49 -0.37 -9.72
CA ASN A 108 5.72 0.35 -9.42
C ASN A 108 5.75 0.83 -7.97
N TYR A 109 6.39 0.06 -7.07
CA TYR A 109 6.55 0.49 -5.69
C TYR A 109 7.71 -0.18 -4.96
N GLU A 110 8.29 0.54 -4.02
CA GLU A 110 9.24 0.01 -3.05
C GLU A 110 8.78 0.26 -1.62
N VAL A 111 9.23 -0.59 -0.71
CA VAL A 111 8.90 -0.45 0.71
C VAL A 111 10.06 -0.87 1.60
N SER A 112 10.33 -0.02 2.58
CA SER A 112 11.22 -0.31 3.70
C SER A 112 10.47 -0.27 5.02
N TYR A 113 10.86 -1.13 5.95
CA TYR A 113 10.27 -1.15 7.29
C TYR A 113 11.35 -1.25 8.37
N SER A 114 11.04 -0.68 9.54
CA SER A 114 11.94 -0.73 10.70
C SER A 114 11.55 -1.80 11.71
N ARG A 115 12.54 -2.29 12.41
CA ARG A 115 12.39 -3.05 13.65
C ARG A 115 12.57 -2.10 14.84
N GLY A 116 11.47 -1.64 15.43
CA GLY A 116 11.48 -0.64 16.47
C GLY A 116 11.40 0.80 15.95
N ILE A 117 11.36 1.75 16.89
CA ILE A 117 11.25 3.19 16.64
C ILE A 117 12.37 3.89 17.43
N PRO A 118 13.63 3.81 17.02
CA PRO A 118 14.69 4.57 17.67
C PRO A 118 14.36 6.06 17.68
N ALA A 119 14.48 6.72 18.83
CA ALA A 119 14.28 8.16 18.92
C ALA A 119 15.42 8.89 18.19
N GLY A 120 15.10 9.90 17.40
CA GLY A 120 16.08 10.69 16.66
C GLY A 120 15.65 10.99 15.24
N GLU A 121 16.63 11.38 14.42
CA GLU A 121 16.40 11.83 13.05
C GLU A 121 16.42 10.67 12.07
N TYR A 122 15.38 10.60 11.25
CA TYR A 122 15.23 9.70 10.10
C TYR A 122 15.46 10.49 8.82
N THR A 123 16.10 9.88 7.84
CA THR A 123 16.29 10.44 6.49
C THR A 123 15.67 9.52 5.47
N VAL A 124 14.93 10.09 4.52
CA VAL A 124 14.30 9.37 3.41
C VAL A 124 14.67 10.04 2.09
N ASN A 125 15.31 9.29 1.22
CA ASN A 125 15.71 9.71 -0.12
C ASN A 125 15.04 8.83 -1.18
N VAL A 126 14.89 9.39 -2.36
CA VAL A 126 14.57 8.68 -3.59
C VAL A 126 15.68 8.89 -4.61
N HIS A 127 15.95 7.87 -5.40
CA HIS A 127 16.98 7.92 -6.43
C HIS A 127 16.45 7.33 -7.74
N LEU A 128 16.56 8.08 -8.84
CA LEU A 128 16.24 7.54 -10.15
C LEU A 128 17.47 6.81 -10.73
N TYR A 129 17.45 5.49 -10.64
CA TYR A 129 18.53 4.66 -11.16
C TYR A 129 18.50 4.56 -12.69
N ARG A 130 17.31 4.31 -13.26
CA ARG A 130 17.10 4.10 -14.69
C ARG A 130 15.71 4.58 -15.12
N ASN A 131 15.59 5.13 -16.33
CA ASN A 131 14.32 5.47 -16.95
C ASN A 131 14.30 5.02 -18.42
N ALA A 132 13.80 3.81 -18.68
CA ALA A 132 13.69 3.28 -20.03
C ALA A 132 12.53 3.89 -20.84
N SER A 133 11.57 4.52 -20.17
CA SER A 133 10.45 5.23 -20.81
C SER A 133 10.86 6.59 -21.38
N ASN A 134 11.99 7.16 -20.92
CA ASN A 134 12.46 8.50 -21.28
C ASN A 134 11.41 9.60 -21.03
N VAL A 135 10.47 9.37 -20.11
CA VAL A 135 9.45 10.35 -19.72
C VAL A 135 9.94 11.10 -18.49
N PHE A 136 10.02 12.42 -18.57
CA PHE A 136 10.42 13.32 -17.49
C PHE A 136 9.47 14.52 -17.38
N PRO A 137 9.24 15.07 -16.18
CA PRO A 137 9.67 14.53 -14.90
C PRO A 137 8.89 13.27 -14.50
N ILE A 138 9.45 12.42 -13.63
CA ILE A 138 8.74 11.33 -12.99
C ILE A 138 8.27 11.83 -11.62
N GLU A 139 6.95 11.96 -11.43
CA GLU A 139 6.38 12.24 -10.13
C GLU A 139 6.40 10.97 -9.28
N VAL A 140 7.02 11.02 -8.12
CA VAL A 140 7.04 9.93 -7.14
C VAL A 140 6.32 10.36 -5.87
N THR A 141 5.59 9.44 -5.25
CA THR A 141 4.91 9.64 -3.97
C THR A 141 5.62 8.84 -2.89
N VAL A 142 5.99 9.50 -1.80
CA VAL A 142 6.62 8.85 -0.65
C VAL A 142 5.74 9.04 0.58
N VAL A 143 5.42 7.94 1.26
CA VAL A 143 4.60 7.93 2.47
C VAL A 143 5.41 7.32 3.61
N ALA A 144 5.47 8.01 4.75
CA ALA A 144 6.01 7.46 5.99
C ALA A 144 4.88 7.27 7.00
N SER A 145 4.80 6.07 7.55
CA SER A 145 3.81 5.67 8.53
C SER A 145 4.48 5.08 9.77
N VAL A 146 3.81 5.14 10.92
CA VAL A 146 4.26 4.54 12.16
C VAL A 146 3.20 3.61 12.74
N LYS A 147 3.67 2.48 13.26
CA LYS A 147 2.90 1.47 13.98
C LYS A 147 3.60 1.21 15.31
N ARG A 148 3.04 1.68 16.41
CA ARG A 148 3.68 1.62 17.74
C ARG A 148 3.65 0.24 18.35
N SER A 149 2.62 -0.54 18.04
CA SER A 149 2.47 -1.91 18.51
C SER A 149 1.94 -2.83 17.39
N PRO A 150 2.16 -4.15 17.49
CA PRO A 150 1.62 -5.11 16.51
C PRO A 150 0.09 -5.07 16.39
N LYS A 151 -0.61 -4.62 17.44
CA LYS A 151 -2.08 -4.57 17.49
C LYS A 151 -2.68 -3.27 16.94
N GLU A 152 -1.83 -2.27 16.64
CA GLU A 152 -2.28 -1.00 16.09
C GLU A 152 -2.18 -1.00 14.57
N SER A 153 -3.09 -0.30 13.91
CA SER A 153 -2.95 0.02 12.49
C SER A 153 -1.85 1.05 12.28
N ALA A 154 -1.14 0.96 11.16
CA ALA A 154 -0.16 1.95 10.78
C ALA A 154 -0.83 3.33 10.59
N ARG A 155 -0.28 4.35 11.21
CA ARG A 155 -0.74 5.74 11.11
C ARG A 155 0.21 6.51 10.23
N GLN A 156 -0.30 7.11 9.15
CA GLN A 156 0.48 7.98 8.30
C GLN A 156 0.99 9.19 9.08
N LEU A 157 2.29 9.45 8.99
CA LEU A 157 2.95 10.62 9.56
C LEU A 157 3.17 11.70 8.50
N LEU A 158 3.72 11.32 7.36
CA LEU A 158 4.12 12.20 6.27
C LEU A 158 3.71 11.58 4.94
N ALA A 159 3.38 12.45 3.99
CA ALA A 159 3.25 12.10 2.59
C ALA A 159 3.77 13.27 1.75
N SER A 160 4.58 12.99 0.75
CA SER A 160 5.14 13.99 -0.15
C SER A 160 5.19 13.47 -1.57
N LYS A 161 5.06 14.39 -2.52
CA LYS A 161 5.34 14.16 -3.93
C LYS A 161 6.61 14.89 -4.32
N VAL A 162 7.44 14.23 -5.10
CA VAL A 162 8.71 14.78 -5.61
C VAL A 162 8.81 14.47 -7.09
N GLU A 163 9.39 15.36 -7.85
CA GLU A 163 9.67 15.17 -9.27
C GLU A 163 11.15 14.81 -9.46
N LEU A 164 11.39 13.71 -10.17
CA LEU A 164 12.72 13.28 -10.60
C LEU A 164 12.90 13.71 -12.07
N VAL A 165 13.92 14.53 -12.33
CA VAL A 165 14.08 15.19 -13.62
C VAL A 165 15.21 14.59 -14.47
N ARG A 166 16.02 13.68 -13.89
CA ARG A 166 17.15 13.04 -14.61
C ARG A 166 17.57 11.74 -13.95
N GLU A 167 18.11 10.83 -14.74
CA GLU A 167 18.78 9.63 -14.21
C GLU A 167 19.99 10.00 -13.33
N GLY A 168 20.21 9.19 -12.29
CA GLY A 168 21.26 9.40 -11.30
C GLY A 168 20.94 10.45 -10.25
N GLU A 169 19.76 11.08 -10.32
CA GLU A 169 19.33 12.07 -9.34
C GLU A 169 18.95 11.40 -8.01
N GLU A 170 19.51 11.89 -6.92
CA GLU A 170 19.13 11.54 -5.56
C GLU A 170 18.55 12.76 -4.85
N VAL A 171 17.32 12.64 -4.36
CA VAL A 171 16.58 13.72 -3.68
C VAL A 171 16.24 13.30 -2.27
N THR A 172 16.55 14.14 -1.28
CA THR A 172 16.04 13.99 0.08
C THR A 172 14.59 14.47 0.11
N VAL A 173 13.66 13.51 0.24
CA VAL A 173 12.23 13.80 0.29
C VAL A 173 11.88 14.49 1.59
N TYR A 174 12.33 13.89 2.69
CA TYR A 174 12.24 14.50 4.01
C TYR A 174 13.24 13.90 5.00
N ARG A 175 13.59 14.72 5.97
CA ARG A 175 14.20 14.33 7.22
C ARG A 175 13.22 14.73 8.33
N PHE A 176 13.08 13.89 9.33
CA PHE A 176 12.14 14.13 10.43
C PHE A 176 12.62 13.43 11.70
N ARG A 177 12.17 13.89 12.84
CA ARG A 177 12.53 13.29 14.13
C ARG A 177 11.32 12.62 14.77
N LEU A 178 11.55 11.41 15.29
CA LEU A 178 10.60 10.73 16.17
C LEU A 178 11.11 10.76 17.61
N SER A 179 10.18 10.90 18.53
CA SER A 179 10.40 10.69 19.97
C SER A 179 10.35 9.19 20.32
N GLU A 180 10.73 8.84 21.54
CA GLU A 180 10.75 7.44 22.01
C GLU A 180 9.39 6.74 21.91
N ASP A 181 8.30 7.48 22.01
CA ASP A 181 6.93 6.99 21.85
C ASP A 181 6.48 6.89 20.38
N GLY A 182 7.35 7.18 19.40
CA GLY A 182 7.04 7.18 17.98
C GLY A 182 6.18 8.37 17.52
N SER A 183 6.12 9.45 18.30
CA SER A 183 5.47 10.68 17.87
C SER A 183 6.42 11.53 17.03
N LEU A 184 5.86 12.16 15.98
CA LEU A 184 6.59 13.13 15.18
C LEU A 184 6.90 14.39 16.02
N VAL A 185 8.17 14.75 16.10
CA VAL A 185 8.59 15.97 16.82
C VAL A 185 8.15 17.18 16.01
N PRO A 186 7.35 18.10 16.59
CA PRO A 186 6.90 19.30 15.88
C PRO A 186 8.06 20.15 15.34
N GLY A 187 7.94 20.63 14.09
CA GLY A 187 8.94 21.48 13.45
C GLY A 187 10.24 20.77 13.02
N SER A 188 10.30 19.44 13.16
CA SER A 188 11.49 18.67 12.78
C SER A 188 11.54 18.26 11.31
N VAL A 189 10.44 18.44 10.57
CA VAL A 189 10.35 18.01 9.17
C VAL A 189 11.00 19.03 8.26
N HIS A 190 11.95 18.58 7.44
CA HIS A 190 12.61 19.40 6.41
C HIS A 190 13.17 18.50 5.30
N SER A 191 13.59 19.10 4.17
CA SER A 191 14.17 18.41 3.01
C SER A 191 15.60 18.83 2.70
N LEU A 192 16.37 19.20 3.72
CA LEU A 192 17.79 19.53 3.53
C LEU A 192 18.53 18.32 2.97
N GLN A 193 19.14 18.49 1.79
CA GLN A 193 19.77 17.39 1.06
C GLN A 193 20.84 16.68 1.89
N ARG A 194 20.73 15.36 1.93
CA ARG A 194 21.72 14.46 2.53
C ARG A 194 21.81 13.20 1.68
N ASN A 195 22.93 12.99 1.02
CA ASN A 195 23.12 11.82 0.18
C ASN A 195 23.33 10.56 1.03
N LEU A 196 22.51 9.53 0.79
CA LEU A 196 22.61 8.23 1.47
C LEU A 196 23.37 7.19 0.63
N ARG A 197 23.32 7.30 -0.69
CA ARG A 197 24.01 6.38 -1.63
C ARG A 197 25.54 6.44 -1.56
N ALA A 198 26.09 7.55 -1.10
CA ALA A 198 27.55 7.70 -0.96
C ALA A 198 28.14 6.91 0.23
N TRP A 199 27.27 6.34 1.08
CA TRP A 199 27.72 5.52 2.19
C TRP A 199 28.43 4.25 1.69
N ARG A 200 29.62 4.00 2.23
CA ARG A 200 30.37 2.78 1.99
C ARG A 200 30.64 2.11 3.33
N SER A 201 30.41 0.79 3.40
CA SER A 201 30.87 0.00 4.55
C SER A 201 32.40 0.10 4.61
N SER A 202 32.92 0.66 5.69
CA SER A 202 34.34 0.64 6.01
C SER A 202 34.76 -0.73 6.52
#